data_d385f1ea56be7b885a741cb1ffc36d3b
#
_entry.id   d385f1ea56be7b885a741cb1ffc36d3b
#
_cell.length_a   1.000
_cell.length_b   1.000
_cell.length_c   1.000
_cell.angle_alpha   90.00
_cell.angle_beta   90.00
_cell.angle_gamma   90.00
#
_symmetry.space_group_name_H-M   'P 1'
#
loop_
_entity.id
_entity.type
_entity.pdbx_description
1 polymer ?
#
loop_
_entity_poly.entity_id
_entity_poly.type
_entity_poly.pdbx_seq_one_letter_code
_entity_poly.pdbx_strand_id
1 'polypeptide(L)'
;MWLQTRMFLLVAVLFGILYGVITGIGTWMGAGSAISYLILAFVFLGIQYLIGPSIVTWTMRVRWVSEREAPELHRMVAELAEKANLPKPKVGISELNIPNAFAFGRTQRDGRVCVTRGIMNLLSRDELRSVLGHELSHIKHRDMAIITLLSAIPMILYWLAWSMMWGGAFGNRRQGGSYAVLIGLGAFLLYFITNLLVLYGSRIREYYADQGSVRLGCKPHHLASALYKLVYGNARFRDKGELKQVEGARAFFLNDPARAWYEVKEL
;
A
#
# COMPACT_ATOMS: atom_id res chain seq x y z
N MET A 1 7.40 -16.95 11.23
CA MET A 1 7.58 -16.32 12.55
C MET A 1 8.40 -15.03 12.46
N TRP A 2 9.60 -15.01 11.89
CA TRP A 2 10.50 -13.85 11.89
C TRP A 2 9.93 -12.58 11.16
N LEU A 3 9.24 -12.73 10.02
CA LEU A 3 8.59 -11.62 9.34
C LEU A 3 7.46 -11.00 10.18
N GLN A 4 6.57 -11.84 10.72
CA GLN A 4 5.45 -11.38 11.54
C GLN A 4 5.92 -10.61 12.78
N THR A 5 7.00 -11.09 13.41
CA THR A 5 7.61 -10.42 14.56
C THR A 5 8.19 -9.06 14.19
N ARG A 6 8.91 -8.95 13.06
CA ARG A 6 9.46 -7.69 12.58
C ARG A 6 8.36 -6.69 12.23
N MET A 7 7.31 -7.16 11.55
CA MET A 7 6.18 -6.31 11.19
C MET A 7 5.40 -5.86 12.43
N PHE A 8 5.21 -6.76 13.41
CA PHE A 8 4.59 -6.39 14.69
C PHE A 8 5.40 -5.33 15.44
N LEU A 9 6.73 -5.49 15.53
CA LEU A 9 7.61 -4.50 16.16
C LEU A 9 7.56 -3.15 15.43
N LEU A 10 7.59 -3.17 14.10
CA LEU A 10 7.48 -1.95 13.29
C LEU A 10 6.16 -1.21 13.57
N VAL A 11 5.04 -1.94 13.54
CA VAL A 11 3.71 -1.40 13.86
C VAL A 11 3.71 -0.84 15.28
N ALA A 12 4.19 -1.58 16.26
CA ALA A 12 4.22 -1.14 17.65
C ALA A 12 5.04 0.15 17.86
N VAL A 13 6.21 0.25 17.23
CA VAL A 13 7.06 1.47 17.27
C VAL A 13 6.34 2.66 16.64
N LEU A 14 5.75 2.48 15.46
CA LEU A 14 5.04 3.55 14.76
C LEU A 14 3.82 4.04 15.54
N PHE A 15 3.03 3.12 16.10
CA PHE A 15 1.90 3.49 16.97
C PHE A 15 2.37 4.17 18.26
N GLY A 16 3.47 3.71 18.87
CA GLY A 16 4.06 4.34 20.04
C GLY A 16 4.47 5.79 19.78
N ILE A 17 5.11 6.05 18.63
CA ILE A 17 5.47 7.41 18.19
C ILE A 17 4.22 8.27 18.03
N LEU A 18 3.24 7.78 17.27
CA LEU A 18 2.00 8.51 17.00
C LEU A 18 1.26 8.84 18.30
N TYR A 19 1.08 7.86 19.17
CA TYR A 19 0.39 8.02 20.43
C TYR A 19 1.12 9.01 21.35
N GLY A 20 2.45 8.91 21.44
CA GLY A 20 3.27 9.83 22.25
C GLY A 20 3.15 11.29 21.78
N VAL A 21 3.20 11.52 20.46
CA VAL A 21 3.05 12.85 19.87
C VAL A 21 1.64 13.41 20.13
N ILE A 22 0.59 12.66 19.83
CA ILE A 22 -0.79 13.14 20.03
C ILE A 22 -1.08 13.43 21.50
N THR A 23 -0.64 12.55 22.40
CA THR A 23 -0.82 12.74 23.84
C THR A 23 -0.04 13.94 24.36
N GLY A 24 1.23 14.08 23.94
CA GLY A 24 2.07 15.21 24.35
C GLY A 24 1.48 16.55 23.93
N ILE A 25 1.01 16.66 22.70
CA ILE A 25 0.38 17.88 22.18
C ILE A 25 -0.97 18.14 22.86
N GLY A 26 -1.80 17.12 22.98
CA GLY A 26 -3.13 17.24 23.59
C GLY A 26 -3.07 17.68 25.04
N THR A 27 -2.14 17.15 25.83
CA THR A 27 -1.92 17.56 27.21
C THR A 27 -1.38 18.99 27.29
N TRP A 28 -0.46 19.37 26.40
CA TRP A 28 0.05 20.74 26.33
C TRP A 28 -1.02 21.78 25.97
N MET A 29 -1.96 21.42 25.08
CA MET A 29 -3.07 22.29 24.68
C MET A 29 -4.20 22.35 25.72
N GLY A 30 -4.16 21.52 26.75
CA GLY A 30 -5.24 21.43 27.74
C GLY A 30 -6.54 20.85 27.16
N ALA A 31 -6.46 20.20 26.00
CA ALA A 31 -7.60 19.72 25.24
C ALA A 31 -7.75 18.19 25.43
N GLY A 32 -8.77 17.77 26.16
CA GLY A 32 -9.20 16.37 26.24
C GLY A 32 -8.26 15.45 27.04
N SER A 33 -8.62 14.17 27.09
CA SER A 33 -7.78 13.12 27.69
C SER A 33 -7.01 12.32 26.63
N ALA A 34 -5.88 11.74 27.00
CA ALA A 34 -5.11 10.83 26.16
C ALA A 34 -5.98 9.69 25.57
N ILE A 35 -6.97 9.23 26.34
CA ILE A 35 -7.92 8.21 25.94
C ILE A 35 -8.79 8.68 24.76
N SER A 36 -9.23 9.94 24.77
CA SER A 36 -10.07 10.50 23.69
C SER A 36 -9.33 10.51 22.34
N TYR A 37 -8.05 10.86 22.35
CA TYR A 37 -7.20 10.85 21.13
C TYR A 37 -6.93 9.44 20.64
N LEU A 38 -6.73 8.49 21.55
CA LEU A 38 -6.56 7.08 21.21
C LEU A 38 -7.81 6.54 20.53
N ILE A 39 -8.99 6.82 21.09
CA ILE A 39 -10.27 6.41 20.50
C ILE A 39 -10.43 7.02 19.11
N LEU A 40 -10.18 8.31 18.94
CA LEU A 40 -10.29 8.99 17.64
C LEU A 40 -9.34 8.38 16.59
N ALA A 41 -8.10 8.08 16.97
CA ALA A 41 -7.15 7.42 16.08
C ALA A 41 -7.63 6.03 15.63
N PHE A 42 -8.15 5.22 16.57
CA PHE A 42 -8.70 3.91 16.22
C PHE A 42 -9.96 3.98 15.35
N VAL A 43 -10.85 4.94 15.61
CA VAL A 43 -12.04 5.19 14.77
C VAL A 43 -11.61 5.55 13.34
N PHE A 44 -10.66 6.47 13.20
CA PHE A 44 -10.14 6.88 11.90
C PHE A 44 -9.49 5.71 11.13
N LEU A 45 -8.63 4.93 11.79
CA LEU A 45 -8.01 3.73 11.21
C LEU A 45 -9.06 2.69 10.83
N GLY A 46 -10.10 2.49 11.66
CA GLY A 46 -11.21 1.60 11.37
C GLY A 46 -11.98 2.01 10.11
N ILE A 47 -12.29 3.30 9.98
CA ILE A 47 -12.94 3.85 8.78
C ILE A 47 -12.08 3.62 7.54
N GLN A 48 -10.79 3.96 7.61
CA GLN A 48 -9.85 3.77 6.50
C GLN A 48 -9.76 2.29 6.10
N TYR A 49 -9.68 1.38 7.05
CA TYR A 49 -9.65 -0.07 6.82
C TYR A 49 -10.92 -0.58 6.16
N LEU A 50 -12.09 -0.08 6.56
CA LEU A 50 -13.38 -0.48 6.00
C LEU A 50 -13.60 0.05 4.57
N ILE A 51 -13.23 1.29 4.31
CA ILE A 51 -13.49 1.96 3.02
C ILE A 51 -12.40 1.64 1.98
N GLY A 52 -11.17 1.34 2.41
CA GLY A 52 -10.00 1.15 1.56
C GLY A 52 -10.24 0.28 0.32
N PRO A 53 -10.78 -0.95 0.44
CA PRO A 53 -11.02 -1.81 -0.73
C PRO A 53 -12.01 -1.23 -1.75
N SER A 54 -12.98 -0.43 -1.30
CA SER A 54 -13.94 0.23 -2.19
C SER A 54 -13.28 1.36 -2.98
N ILE A 55 -12.41 2.14 -2.33
CA ILE A 55 -11.61 3.20 -2.98
C ILE A 55 -10.73 2.59 -4.06
N VAL A 56 -10.00 1.50 -3.75
CA VAL A 56 -9.14 0.81 -4.73
C VAL A 56 -9.96 0.31 -5.92
N THR A 57 -11.09 -0.34 -5.68
CA THR A 57 -11.98 -0.85 -6.74
C THR A 57 -12.41 0.27 -7.68
N TRP A 58 -12.79 1.41 -7.14
CA TRP A 58 -13.24 2.58 -7.92
C TRP A 58 -12.07 3.26 -8.66
N THR A 59 -10.98 3.56 -7.97
CA THR A 59 -9.82 4.26 -8.55
C THR A 59 -9.16 3.45 -9.66
N MET A 60 -9.03 2.13 -9.46
CA MET A 60 -8.42 1.22 -10.42
C MET A 60 -9.40 0.67 -11.46
N ARG A 61 -10.64 1.19 -11.52
CA ARG A 61 -11.69 0.77 -12.48
C ARG A 61 -11.83 -0.75 -12.56
N VAL A 62 -11.93 -1.41 -11.41
CA VAL A 62 -12.00 -2.87 -11.35
C VAL A 62 -13.40 -3.34 -11.72
N ARG A 63 -13.45 -4.23 -12.71
CA ARG A 63 -14.65 -5.01 -13.07
C ARG A 63 -14.45 -6.46 -12.56
N TRP A 64 -15.38 -6.90 -11.74
CA TRP A 64 -15.36 -8.29 -11.28
C TRP A 64 -15.77 -9.21 -12.41
N VAL A 65 -15.01 -10.28 -12.63
CA VAL A 65 -15.24 -11.23 -13.71
C VAL A 65 -15.64 -12.60 -13.15
N SER A 66 -16.52 -13.26 -13.86
CA SER A 66 -16.93 -14.65 -13.58
C SER A 66 -15.94 -15.65 -14.16
N GLU A 67 -16.06 -16.91 -13.72
CA GLU A 67 -15.26 -18.01 -14.28
C GLU A 67 -15.54 -18.26 -15.78
N ARG A 68 -16.76 -17.92 -16.25
CA ARG A 68 -17.13 -18.02 -17.66
C ARG A 68 -16.48 -16.94 -18.51
N GLU A 69 -16.30 -15.74 -17.96
CA GLU A 69 -15.69 -14.61 -18.68
C GLU A 69 -14.15 -14.69 -18.74
N ALA A 70 -13.51 -15.23 -17.69
CA ALA A 70 -12.05 -15.31 -17.60
C ALA A 70 -11.61 -16.67 -17.03
N PRO A 71 -11.89 -17.80 -17.73
CA PRO A 71 -11.69 -19.14 -17.18
C PRO A 71 -10.22 -19.44 -16.87
N GLU A 72 -9.31 -18.97 -17.69
CA GLU A 72 -7.87 -19.21 -17.50
C GLU A 72 -7.33 -18.45 -16.30
N LEU A 73 -7.70 -17.18 -16.14
CA LEU A 73 -7.30 -16.36 -15.00
C LEU A 73 -7.83 -16.96 -13.68
N HIS A 74 -9.11 -17.35 -13.67
CA HIS A 74 -9.73 -18.01 -12.51
C HIS A 74 -9.06 -19.33 -12.15
N ARG A 75 -8.66 -20.13 -13.14
CA ARG A 75 -7.94 -21.39 -12.92
C ARG A 75 -6.57 -21.14 -12.29
N MET A 76 -5.78 -20.20 -12.84
CA MET A 76 -4.46 -19.85 -12.27
C MET A 76 -4.57 -19.37 -10.83
N VAL A 77 -5.53 -18.49 -10.54
CA VAL A 77 -5.76 -17.98 -9.18
C VAL A 77 -6.21 -19.09 -8.23
N ALA A 78 -7.11 -19.99 -8.66
CA ALA A 78 -7.58 -21.09 -7.84
C ALA A 78 -6.46 -22.07 -7.47
N GLU A 79 -5.65 -22.51 -8.45
CA GLU A 79 -4.50 -23.40 -8.22
C GLU A 79 -3.45 -22.79 -7.29
N LEU A 80 -3.17 -21.49 -7.44
CA LEU A 80 -2.21 -20.79 -6.59
C LEU A 80 -2.77 -20.57 -5.16
N ALA A 81 -4.05 -20.27 -5.05
CA ALA A 81 -4.71 -20.09 -3.75
C ALA A 81 -4.75 -21.40 -2.96
N GLU A 82 -5.04 -22.53 -3.62
CA GLU A 82 -4.98 -23.86 -3.01
C GLU A 82 -3.56 -24.16 -2.47
N LYS A 83 -2.53 -23.96 -3.27
CA LYS A 83 -1.11 -24.13 -2.85
C LYS A 83 -0.72 -23.19 -1.70
N ALA A 84 -1.33 -22.00 -1.66
CA ALA A 84 -1.09 -21.04 -0.59
C ALA A 84 -1.87 -21.35 0.70
N ASN A 85 -2.80 -22.33 0.69
CA ASN A 85 -3.80 -22.57 1.73
C ASN A 85 -4.63 -21.31 2.02
N LEU A 86 -5.09 -20.65 0.96
CA LEU A 86 -5.96 -19.48 1.01
C LEU A 86 -7.34 -19.80 0.44
N PRO A 87 -8.41 -19.19 0.98
CA PRO A 87 -9.67 -19.14 0.25
C PRO A 87 -9.44 -18.48 -1.12
N LYS A 88 -10.09 -19.00 -2.18
CA LYS A 88 -9.97 -18.41 -3.52
C LYS A 88 -10.34 -16.92 -3.48
N PRO A 89 -9.43 -16.01 -3.82
CA PRO A 89 -9.72 -14.58 -3.85
C PRO A 89 -10.73 -14.24 -4.94
N LYS A 90 -11.44 -13.12 -4.75
CA LYS A 90 -12.28 -12.55 -5.80
C LYS A 90 -11.39 -12.03 -6.94
N VAL A 91 -11.74 -12.38 -8.18
CA VAL A 91 -10.94 -12.06 -9.37
C VAL A 91 -11.56 -10.88 -10.10
N GLY A 92 -10.73 -9.89 -10.43
CA GLY A 92 -11.14 -8.71 -11.18
C GLY A 92 -10.19 -8.38 -12.32
N ILE A 93 -10.73 -7.71 -13.33
CA ILE A 93 -9.96 -7.11 -14.41
C ILE A 93 -10.14 -5.60 -14.33
N SER A 94 -9.05 -4.88 -14.29
CA SER A 94 -9.03 -3.43 -14.41
C SER A 94 -8.96 -3.05 -15.88
N GLU A 95 -9.83 -2.11 -16.29
CA GLU A 95 -9.91 -1.64 -17.68
C GLU A 95 -8.77 -0.67 -18.05
N LEU A 96 -7.78 -0.53 -17.18
CA LEU A 96 -6.59 0.30 -17.44
C LEU A 96 -5.63 -0.41 -18.39
N ASN A 97 -5.00 0.39 -19.28
CA ASN A 97 -3.98 -0.10 -20.21
C ASN A 97 -2.57 -0.08 -19.60
N ILE A 98 -2.37 0.58 -18.47
CA ILE A 98 -1.11 0.55 -17.72
C ILE A 98 -0.87 -0.88 -17.23
N PRO A 99 0.25 -1.54 -17.62
CA PRO A 99 0.54 -2.90 -17.16
C PRO A 99 0.70 -2.97 -15.66
N ASN A 100 -0.21 -3.67 -14.97
CA ASN A 100 -0.15 -3.88 -13.52
C ASN A 100 -0.97 -5.08 -13.05
N ALA A 101 -0.57 -5.69 -11.95
CA ALA A 101 -1.40 -6.58 -11.14
C ALA A 101 -1.35 -6.11 -9.69
N PHE A 102 -2.39 -6.37 -8.93
CA PHE A 102 -2.45 -5.95 -7.53
C PHE A 102 -3.42 -6.82 -6.74
N ALA A 103 -3.08 -7.06 -5.49
CA ALA A 103 -3.93 -7.70 -4.52
C ALA A 103 -4.36 -6.71 -3.45
N PHE A 104 -5.58 -6.83 -2.97
CA PHE A 104 -6.12 -6.04 -1.86
C PHE A 104 -7.25 -6.76 -1.14
N GLY A 105 -7.63 -6.23 0.01
CA GLY A 105 -8.67 -6.83 0.85
C GLY A 105 -8.40 -6.52 2.31
N ARG A 106 -9.33 -6.85 3.19
CA ARG A 106 -9.20 -6.62 4.64
C ARG A 106 -8.60 -7.82 5.35
N THR A 107 -8.96 -8.99 4.89
CA THR A 107 -8.53 -10.27 5.45
C THR A 107 -8.22 -11.25 4.33
N GLN A 108 -7.63 -12.40 4.67
CA GLN A 108 -7.42 -13.49 3.71
C GLN A 108 -8.75 -13.99 3.10
N ARG A 109 -9.87 -13.93 3.84
CA ARG A 109 -11.20 -14.32 3.33
C ARG A 109 -11.85 -13.26 2.42
N ASP A 110 -11.47 -11.98 2.58
CA ASP A 110 -11.89 -10.86 1.72
C ASP A 110 -10.80 -10.54 0.68
N GLY A 111 -9.91 -11.47 0.39
CA GLY A 111 -8.84 -11.32 -0.58
C GLY A 111 -9.37 -11.10 -2.00
N ARG A 112 -8.78 -10.17 -2.70
CA ARG A 112 -9.11 -9.78 -4.07
C ARG A 112 -7.83 -9.67 -4.88
N VAL A 113 -7.82 -10.23 -6.08
CA VAL A 113 -6.71 -10.17 -7.01
C VAL A 113 -7.20 -9.59 -8.32
N CYS A 114 -6.50 -8.59 -8.81
CA CYS A 114 -6.84 -7.90 -10.03
C CYS A 114 -5.64 -7.83 -10.97
N VAL A 115 -5.93 -7.91 -12.25
CA VAL A 115 -4.97 -7.69 -13.33
C VAL A 115 -5.50 -6.60 -14.26
N THR A 116 -4.63 -5.78 -14.81
CA THR A 116 -5.03 -4.80 -15.82
C THR A 116 -5.07 -5.44 -17.21
N ARG A 117 -5.80 -4.83 -18.14
CA ARG A 117 -5.72 -5.24 -19.55
C ARG A 117 -4.29 -5.11 -20.08
N GLY A 118 -3.56 -4.07 -19.66
CA GLY A 118 -2.18 -3.87 -20.07
C GLY A 118 -1.26 -5.03 -19.72
N ILE A 119 -1.33 -5.58 -18.48
CA ILE A 119 -0.48 -6.70 -18.09
C ILE A 119 -0.87 -8.01 -18.82
N MET A 120 -2.15 -8.23 -19.05
CA MET A 120 -2.64 -9.40 -19.78
C MET A 120 -2.15 -9.42 -21.23
N ASN A 121 -1.99 -8.25 -21.85
CA ASN A 121 -1.46 -8.13 -23.21
C ASN A 121 0.08 -8.19 -23.26
N LEU A 122 0.76 -7.89 -22.15
CA LEU A 122 2.22 -7.78 -22.07
C LEU A 122 2.90 -9.10 -21.70
N LEU A 123 2.33 -9.85 -20.77
CA LEU A 123 2.96 -11.02 -20.18
C LEU A 123 2.49 -12.33 -20.81
N SER A 124 3.41 -13.29 -20.91
CA SER A 124 3.06 -14.67 -21.19
C SER A 124 2.29 -15.29 -20.02
N ARG A 125 1.67 -16.44 -20.25
CA ARG A 125 0.91 -17.17 -19.23
C ARG A 125 1.73 -17.48 -17.98
N ASP A 126 2.97 -17.96 -18.15
CA ASP A 126 3.82 -18.36 -17.04
C ASP A 126 4.35 -17.15 -16.26
N GLU A 127 4.61 -16.04 -16.94
CA GLU A 127 4.96 -14.76 -16.33
C GLU A 127 3.79 -14.21 -15.51
N LEU A 128 2.58 -14.17 -16.10
CA LEU A 128 1.37 -13.74 -15.40
C LEU A 128 1.08 -14.62 -14.19
N ARG A 129 1.24 -15.95 -14.31
CA ARG A 129 1.11 -16.89 -13.19
C ARG A 129 2.08 -16.56 -12.05
N SER A 130 3.33 -16.20 -12.39
CA SER A 130 4.35 -15.86 -11.39
C SER A 130 4.03 -14.54 -10.67
N VAL A 131 3.53 -13.55 -11.39
CA VAL A 131 3.02 -12.30 -10.81
C VAL A 131 1.81 -12.57 -9.91
N LEU A 132 0.86 -13.38 -10.34
CA LEU A 132 -0.29 -13.77 -9.50
C LEU A 132 0.15 -14.51 -8.23
N GLY A 133 1.19 -15.35 -8.31
CA GLY A 133 1.79 -15.99 -7.14
C GLY A 133 2.39 -15.00 -6.15
N HIS A 134 3.04 -13.96 -6.65
CA HIS A 134 3.53 -12.83 -5.87
C HIS A 134 2.37 -12.10 -5.17
N GLU A 135 1.32 -11.74 -5.90
CA GLU A 135 0.14 -11.07 -5.35
C GLU A 135 -0.60 -11.90 -4.29
N LEU A 136 -0.75 -13.21 -4.51
CA LEU A 136 -1.36 -14.09 -3.52
C LEU A 136 -0.51 -14.20 -2.24
N SER A 137 0.80 -14.06 -2.36
CA SER A 137 1.69 -14.02 -1.20
C SER A 137 1.41 -12.82 -0.31
N HIS A 138 1.10 -11.65 -0.87
CA HIS A 138 0.66 -10.48 -0.12
C HIS A 138 -0.64 -10.74 0.65
N ILE A 139 -1.62 -11.42 0.03
CA ILE A 139 -2.85 -11.83 0.72
C ILE A 139 -2.52 -12.77 1.88
N LYS A 140 -1.67 -13.76 1.64
CA LYS A 140 -1.25 -14.75 2.64
C LYS A 140 -0.62 -14.11 3.88
N HIS A 141 0.20 -13.10 3.69
CA HIS A 141 0.89 -12.39 4.76
C HIS A 141 0.07 -11.24 5.36
N ARG A 142 -1.16 -11.00 4.87
CA ARG A 142 -2.06 -9.89 5.28
C ARG A 142 -1.43 -8.51 5.09
N ASP A 143 -0.62 -8.38 4.08
CA ASP A 143 0.20 -7.20 3.83
C ASP A 143 -0.62 -5.94 3.65
N MET A 144 -1.82 -6.06 3.07
CA MET A 144 -2.72 -4.92 2.84
C MET A 144 -3.18 -4.26 4.14
N ALA A 145 -3.57 -5.07 5.14
CA ALA A 145 -3.95 -4.53 6.45
C ALA A 145 -2.77 -3.83 7.11
N ILE A 146 -1.58 -4.42 7.00
CA ILE A 146 -0.35 -3.89 7.59
C ILE A 146 0.03 -2.57 6.91
N ILE A 147 0.02 -2.47 5.57
CA ILE A 147 0.32 -1.22 4.86
C ILE A 147 -0.69 -0.14 5.19
N THR A 148 -1.99 -0.47 5.19
CA THR A 148 -3.03 0.51 5.52
C THR A 148 -2.78 1.12 6.90
N LEU A 149 -2.46 0.29 7.89
CA LEU A 149 -2.11 0.76 9.23
C LEU A 149 -0.83 1.60 9.24
N LEU A 150 0.22 1.12 8.59
CA LEU A 150 1.52 1.80 8.58
C LEU A 150 1.47 3.16 7.87
N SER A 151 0.74 3.25 6.75
CA SER A 151 0.66 4.48 5.94
C SER A 151 -0.18 5.58 6.61
N ALA A 152 -1.09 5.22 7.52
CA ALA A 152 -1.88 6.20 8.26
C ALA A 152 -1.01 7.05 9.19
N ILE A 153 0.05 6.48 9.75
CA ILE A 153 0.88 7.15 10.78
C ILE A 153 1.65 8.35 10.22
N PRO A 154 2.44 8.23 9.14
CA PRO A 154 3.06 9.40 8.52
C PRO A 154 2.03 10.46 8.09
N MET A 155 0.88 10.04 7.57
CA MET A 155 -0.17 10.95 7.13
C MET A 155 -0.70 11.80 8.31
N ILE A 156 -0.99 11.17 9.44
CA ILE A 156 -1.45 11.88 10.65
C ILE A 156 -0.38 12.84 11.15
N LEU A 157 0.89 12.40 11.21
CA LEU A 157 2.01 13.23 11.62
C LEU A 157 2.21 14.44 10.69
N TYR A 158 2.06 14.24 9.37
CA TYR A 158 2.11 15.33 8.40
C TYR A 158 1.02 16.37 8.64
N TRP A 159 -0.25 15.93 8.77
CA TRP A 159 -1.37 16.82 9.05
C TRP A 159 -1.20 17.58 10.37
N LEU A 160 -0.69 16.90 11.39
CA LEU A 160 -0.40 17.50 12.68
C LEU A 160 0.70 18.55 12.58
N ALA A 161 1.81 18.22 11.93
CA ALA A 161 2.91 19.15 11.67
C ALA A 161 2.42 20.39 10.92
N TRP A 162 1.66 20.17 9.83
CA TRP A 162 1.09 21.24 9.02
C TRP A 162 0.18 22.15 9.85
N SER A 163 -0.78 21.59 10.59
CA SER A 163 -1.71 22.37 11.42
C SER A 163 -1.02 23.18 12.49
N MET A 164 0.04 22.65 13.10
CA MET A 164 0.81 23.34 14.12
C MET A 164 1.71 24.43 13.54
N MET A 165 2.35 24.19 12.42
CA MET A 165 3.23 25.17 11.77
C MET A 165 2.42 26.37 11.24
N TRP A 166 1.30 26.11 10.55
CA TRP A 166 0.49 27.19 9.95
C TRP A 166 -0.56 27.74 10.91
N GLY A 167 -1.20 26.93 11.74
CA GLY A 167 -2.13 27.39 12.78
C GLY A 167 -1.44 28.23 13.85
N GLY A 168 -0.21 27.85 14.23
CA GLY A 168 0.61 28.64 15.15
C GLY A 168 1.15 29.94 14.56
N ALA A 169 1.41 29.95 13.23
CA ALA A 169 1.91 31.15 12.53
C ALA A 169 0.81 32.19 12.28
N PHE A 170 -0.45 31.78 12.09
CA PHE A 170 -1.58 32.68 11.80
C PHE A 170 -2.53 32.89 13.00
N GLY A 171 -2.36 32.13 14.10
CA GLY A 171 -3.14 32.25 15.32
C GLY A 171 -2.73 33.49 16.15
N ASN A 172 -3.65 33.95 16.98
CA ASN A 172 -3.47 35.16 17.81
C ASN A 172 -2.20 35.05 18.68
N ARG A 173 -1.26 35.94 18.46
CA ARG A 173 0.12 36.01 19.00
C ARG A 173 0.27 36.11 20.53
N ARG A 174 -0.72 35.77 21.35
CA ARG A 174 -0.57 35.74 22.78
C ARG A 174 0.01 34.40 23.28
N GLN A 175 1.33 34.45 23.54
CA GLN A 175 2.13 33.52 24.36
C GLN A 175 2.38 32.06 23.92
N GLY A 176 1.95 31.57 22.73
CA GLY A 176 2.16 30.14 22.35
C GLY A 176 2.68 29.87 20.93
N GLY A 177 2.72 30.89 20.06
CA GLY A 177 2.99 30.69 18.63
C GLY A 177 4.37 30.08 18.31
N SER A 178 5.42 30.49 19.01
CA SER A 178 6.79 29.97 18.77
C SER A 178 6.94 28.51 19.18
N TYR A 179 6.32 28.08 20.28
CA TYR A 179 6.35 26.70 20.73
C TYR A 179 5.54 25.78 19.79
N ALA A 180 4.39 26.23 19.27
CA ALA A 180 3.59 25.48 18.31
C ALA A 180 4.38 25.19 17.03
N VAL A 181 5.15 26.17 16.53
CA VAL A 181 6.03 25.98 15.35
C VAL A 181 7.13 24.96 15.64
N LEU A 182 7.77 25.02 16.82
CA LEU A 182 8.81 24.06 17.22
C LEU A 182 8.25 22.64 17.33
N ILE A 183 7.06 22.48 17.91
CA ILE A 183 6.36 21.18 17.99
C ILE A 183 6.00 20.70 16.58
N GLY A 184 5.53 21.59 15.71
CA GLY A 184 5.25 21.27 14.30
C GLY A 184 6.47 20.78 13.55
N LEU A 185 7.63 21.41 13.75
CA LEU A 185 8.92 20.98 13.19
C LEU A 185 9.34 19.59 13.71
N GLY A 186 9.15 19.35 15.02
CA GLY A 186 9.39 18.02 15.62
C GLY A 186 8.49 16.94 15.02
N ALA A 187 7.20 17.22 14.86
CA ALA A 187 6.24 16.32 14.20
C ALA A 187 6.59 16.08 12.73
N PHE A 188 7.10 17.10 12.04
CA PHE A 188 7.56 16.97 10.65
C PHE A 188 8.82 16.08 10.53
N LEU A 189 9.75 16.19 11.46
CA LEU A 189 10.90 15.30 11.54
C LEU A 189 10.46 13.83 11.77
N LEU A 190 9.52 13.63 12.71
CA LEU A 190 8.95 12.30 12.97
C LEU A 190 8.19 11.75 11.75
N TYR A 191 7.51 12.60 10.99
CA TYR A 191 6.90 12.22 9.71
C TYR A 191 7.95 11.61 8.75
N PHE A 192 9.12 12.24 8.58
CA PHE A 192 10.20 11.70 7.76
C PHE A 192 10.69 10.34 8.26
N ILE A 193 10.96 10.23 9.56
CA ILE A 193 11.44 8.99 10.18
C ILE A 193 10.42 7.87 9.97
N THR A 194 9.14 8.13 10.22
CA THR A 194 8.08 7.13 10.05
C THR A 194 7.88 6.73 8.59
N ASN A 195 8.03 7.66 7.63
CA ASN A 195 8.04 7.34 6.21
C ASN A 195 9.18 6.38 5.83
N LEU A 196 10.39 6.61 6.31
CA LEU A 196 11.52 5.70 6.06
C LEU A 196 11.24 4.31 6.64
N LEU A 197 10.63 4.23 7.83
CA LEU A 197 10.25 2.95 8.44
C LEU A 197 9.16 2.23 7.62
N VAL A 198 8.18 2.94 7.08
CA VAL A 198 7.15 2.39 6.18
C VAL A 198 7.78 1.87 4.88
N LEU A 199 8.69 2.64 4.28
CA LEU A 199 9.43 2.21 3.08
C LEU A 199 10.28 0.96 3.35
N TYR A 200 10.95 0.89 4.49
CA TYR A 200 11.70 -0.30 4.90
C TYR A 200 10.79 -1.51 5.06
N GLY A 201 9.65 -1.35 5.74
CA GLY A 201 8.65 -2.41 5.89
C GLY A 201 8.09 -2.89 4.54
N SER A 202 7.84 -1.97 3.60
CA SER A 202 7.41 -2.30 2.24
C SER A 202 8.45 -3.17 1.52
N ARG A 203 9.74 -2.79 1.53
CA ARG A 203 10.82 -3.58 0.88
C ARG A 203 10.94 -4.99 1.44
N ILE A 204 10.84 -5.15 2.75
CA ILE A 204 10.87 -6.48 3.37
C ILE A 204 9.72 -7.35 2.84
N ARG A 205 8.54 -6.77 2.67
CA ARG A 205 7.35 -7.49 2.19
C ARG A 205 7.48 -7.92 0.74
N GLU A 206 8.02 -7.07 -0.15
CA GLU A 206 8.32 -7.44 -1.54
C GLU A 206 9.24 -8.67 -1.59
N TYR A 207 10.32 -8.66 -0.80
CA TYR A 207 11.23 -9.82 -0.73
C TYR A 207 10.52 -11.12 -0.31
N TYR A 208 9.57 -11.04 0.64
CA TYR A 208 8.81 -12.22 1.04
C TYR A 208 7.72 -12.61 0.04
N ALA A 209 7.19 -11.66 -0.73
CA ALA A 209 6.25 -11.93 -1.80
C ALA A 209 6.94 -12.64 -2.98
N ASP A 210 8.14 -12.22 -3.34
CA ASP A 210 8.98 -12.90 -4.34
C ASP A 210 9.27 -14.35 -3.94
N GLN A 211 9.75 -14.57 -2.72
CA GLN A 211 9.93 -15.93 -2.18
C GLN A 211 8.63 -16.74 -2.16
N GLY A 212 7.52 -16.07 -1.84
CA GLY A 212 6.19 -16.67 -1.82
C GLY A 212 5.78 -17.20 -3.17
N SER A 213 5.99 -16.44 -4.25
CA SER A 213 5.73 -16.88 -5.63
C SER A 213 6.48 -18.18 -5.94
N VAL A 214 7.76 -18.26 -5.58
CA VAL A 214 8.58 -19.46 -5.79
C VAL A 214 8.06 -20.65 -4.97
N ARG A 215 7.68 -20.44 -3.72
CA ARG A 215 7.09 -21.48 -2.85
C ARG A 215 5.76 -22.02 -3.38
N LEU A 216 5.02 -21.23 -4.15
CA LEU A 216 3.80 -21.65 -4.85
C LEU A 216 4.08 -22.42 -6.15
N GLY A 217 5.36 -22.66 -6.46
CA GLY A 217 5.82 -23.45 -7.60
C GLY A 217 5.97 -22.63 -8.89
N CYS A 218 6.07 -21.31 -8.80
CA CYS A 218 6.43 -20.46 -9.91
C CYS A 218 7.95 -20.44 -10.09
N LYS A 219 8.43 -20.42 -11.33
CA LYS A 219 9.87 -20.37 -11.60
C LYS A 219 10.40 -18.95 -11.43
N PRO A 220 11.53 -18.74 -10.71
CA PRO A 220 12.05 -17.39 -10.44
C PRO A 220 12.29 -16.53 -11.69
N HIS A 221 12.77 -17.17 -12.79
CA HIS A 221 13.05 -16.44 -14.03
C HIS A 221 11.80 -15.92 -14.74
N HIS A 222 10.62 -16.53 -14.54
CA HIS A 222 9.36 -16.01 -15.09
C HIS A 222 8.95 -14.72 -14.33
N LEU A 223 9.12 -14.68 -13.01
CA LEU A 223 8.88 -13.47 -12.25
C LEU A 223 9.85 -12.36 -12.63
N ALA A 224 11.15 -12.66 -12.71
CA ALA A 224 12.17 -11.71 -13.14
C ALA A 224 11.89 -11.16 -14.56
N SER A 225 11.53 -12.03 -15.51
CA SER A 225 11.14 -11.62 -16.86
C SER A 225 9.89 -10.74 -16.85
N ALA A 226 8.89 -11.08 -16.04
CA ALA A 226 7.68 -10.29 -15.90
C ALA A 226 7.98 -8.88 -15.37
N LEU A 227 8.78 -8.78 -14.29
CA LEU A 227 9.18 -7.50 -13.70
C LEU A 227 9.96 -6.64 -14.69
N TYR A 228 10.90 -7.23 -15.44
CA TYR A 228 11.62 -6.55 -16.51
C TYR A 228 10.67 -5.98 -17.56
N LYS A 229 9.73 -6.81 -18.07
CA LYS A 229 8.74 -6.36 -19.04
C LYS A 229 7.83 -5.26 -18.51
N LEU A 230 7.46 -5.32 -17.22
CA LEU A 230 6.66 -4.28 -16.57
C LEU A 230 7.38 -2.94 -16.52
N VAL A 231 8.69 -2.92 -16.17
CA VAL A 231 9.51 -1.70 -16.17
C VAL A 231 9.51 -1.06 -17.57
N TYR A 232 9.85 -1.84 -18.60
CA TYR A 232 9.88 -1.33 -19.98
C TYR A 232 8.49 -0.99 -20.53
N GLY A 233 7.48 -1.77 -20.21
CA GLY A 233 6.10 -1.53 -20.60
C GLY A 233 5.57 -0.22 -20.01
N ASN A 234 5.81 0.00 -18.72
CA ASN A 234 5.43 1.23 -18.04
C ASN A 234 6.23 2.45 -18.54
N ALA A 235 7.54 2.30 -18.84
CA ALA A 235 8.37 3.37 -19.38
C ALA A 235 7.89 3.84 -20.78
N ARG A 236 7.31 2.95 -21.58
CA ARG A 236 6.73 3.26 -22.89
C ARG A 236 5.31 3.81 -22.82
N PHE A 237 4.65 3.65 -21.68
CA PHE A 237 3.28 4.11 -21.48
C PHE A 237 3.21 5.63 -21.43
N ARG A 238 2.46 6.24 -22.35
CA ARG A 238 2.44 7.71 -22.54
C ARG A 238 1.06 8.35 -22.31
N ASP A 239 0.07 7.56 -21.94
CA ASP A 239 -1.27 8.13 -21.65
C ASP A 239 -1.23 8.89 -20.32
N LYS A 240 -1.06 10.22 -20.42
CA LYS A 240 -1.05 11.14 -19.28
C LYS A 240 -2.40 11.17 -18.52
N GLY A 241 -3.49 10.83 -19.18
CA GLY A 241 -4.82 10.78 -18.57
C GLY A 241 -4.95 9.64 -17.59
N GLU A 242 -4.58 8.42 -18.02
CA GLU A 242 -4.56 7.25 -17.14
C GLU A 242 -3.52 7.41 -16.01
N LEU A 243 -2.32 7.96 -16.30
CA LEU A 243 -1.29 8.19 -15.28
C LEU A 243 -1.77 9.15 -14.18
N LYS A 244 -2.45 10.24 -14.52
CA LYS A 244 -3.04 11.16 -13.53
C LYS A 244 -4.13 10.49 -12.69
N GLN A 245 -4.97 9.68 -13.32
CA GLN A 245 -6.07 9.01 -12.65
C GLN A 245 -5.57 8.05 -11.57
N VAL A 246 -4.48 7.32 -11.83
CA VAL A 246 -3.91 6.34 -10.89
C VAL A 246 -2.86 6.92 -9.95
N GLU A 247 -2.61 8.22 -10.00
CA GLU A 247 -1.60 8.89 -9.17
C GLU A 247 -1.81 8.64 -7.67
N GLY A 248 -3.06 8.67 -7.20
CA GLY A 248 -3.42 8.34 -5.81
C GLY A 248 -3.33 6.86 -5.47
N ALA A 249 -3.18 5.98 -6.46
CA ALA A 249 -3.12 4.53 -6.29
C ALA A 249 -1.74 3.94 -6.59
N ARG A 250 -0.67 4.77 -6.68
CA ARG A 250 0.70 4.33 -6.99
C ARG A 250 1.21 3.21 -6.08
N ALA A 251 0.77 3.19 -4.83
CA ALA A 251 1.13 2.14 -3.87
C ALA A 251 0.66 0.73 -4.26
N PHE A 252 -0.25 0.62 -5.24
CA PHE A 252 -0.77 -0.64 -5.76
C PHE A 252 -0.10 -1.07 -7.08
N PHE A 253 0.95 -0.39 -7.50
CA PHE A 253 1.69 -0.76 -8.70
C PHE A 253 2.94 -1.56 -8.33
N LEU A 254 3.13 -2.70 -8.99
CA LEU A 254 4.36 -3.50 -8.92
C LEU A 254 5.61 -2.71 -9.32
N ASN A 255 5.43 -1.78 -10.26
CA ASN A 255 6.46 -0.82 -10.66
C ASN A 255 5.77 0.53 -10.88
N ASP A 256 6.30 1.62 -10.28
CA ASP A 256 5.73 2.96 -10.43
C ASP A 256 5.88 3.46 -11.88
N PRO A 257 4.79 3.61 -12.65
CA PRO A 257 4.86 4.04 -14.03
C PRO A 257 5.51 5.41 -14.23
N ALA A 258 5.44 6.28 -13.21
CA ALA A 258 6.05 7.61 -13.28
C ALA A 258 7.58 7.57 -13.14
N ARG A 259 8.13 6.55 -12.47
CA ARG A 259 9.57 6.34 -12.28
C ARG A 259 10.18 5.43 -13.33
N ALA A 260 9.40 4.53 -13.93
CA ALA A 260 9.87 3.53 -14.88
C ALA A 260 10.71 4.13 -16.03
N TRP A 261 10.36 5.33 -16.51
CA TRP A 261 11.13 6.00 -17.55
C TRP A 261 12.54 6.40 -17.11
N TYR A 262 12.71 6.85 -15.87
CA TYR A 262 14.03 7.20 -15.30
C TYR A 262 14.85 5.94 -15.09
N GLU A 263 14.25 4.87 -14.56
CA GLU A 263 14.92 3.57 -14.33
C GLU A 263 15.45 2.96 -15.63
N VAL A 264 14.69 3.05 -16.75
CA VAL A 264 15.14 2.57 -18.07
C VAL A 264 16.25 3.44 -18.67
N LYS A 265 16.30 4.72 -18.34
CA LYS A 265 17.33 5.63 -18.87
C LYS A 265 18.69 5.44 -18.19
N GLU A 266 18.71 4.90 -16.97
CA GLU A 266 19.92 4.63 -16.20
C GLU A 266 20.54 3.24 -16.52
N LEU A 267 19.82 2.37 -17.24
CA LEU A 267 20.29 1.06 -17.75
C LEU A 267 20.91 1.20 -19.14
#